data_365542acec10e590aa39e96d356a91d1
#
_entry.id   365542acec10e590aa39e96d356a91d1
#
_cell.length_a   1.000
_cell.length_b   1.000
_cell.length_c   1.000
_cell.angle_alpha   90.00
_cell.angle_beta   90.00
_cell.angle_gamma   90.00
#
_symmetry.space_group_name_H-M   'P 1'
#
loop_
_entity.id
_entity.type
_entity.pdbx_description
1 polymer ?
#
loop_
_entity_poly.entity_id
_entity_poly.type
_entity_poly.pdbx_seq_one_letter_code
_entity_poly.pdbx_strand_id
1 'polypeptide(L)'
;MNIFISYADQDTSYLTELTARLTALQRAKSFTFWSKQNLTGGDRWETITHEKLTNADIILILVSADTFASDLAHNEIAQAVSQNKSGRSIVIPIILRSCLWEYTILKEVSEYCTNAIPIGSQANKDEAWTNIVQGISKYITK
;
A
#
# COMPACT_ATOMS: atom_id res chain seq x y z
N MET A 1 -10.01 8.56 8.41
CA MET A 1 -9.39 8.22 7.10
C MET A 1 -9.34 6.71 6.91
N ASN A 2 -9.53 6.30 5.69
CA ASN A 2 -9.50 4.88 5.31
C ASN A 2 -8.27 4.62 4.46
N ILE A 3 -7.49 3.62 4.85
CA ILE A 3 -6.29 3.20 4.13
C ILE A 3 -6.55 1.84 3.47
N PHE A 4 -6.28 1.74 2.18
CA PHE A 4 -6.34 0.49 1.44
C PHE A 4 -4.90 0.03 1.17
N ILE A 5 -4.63 -1.27 1.40
CA ILE A 5 -3.30 -1.84 1.15
C ILE A 5 -3.41 -2.87 0.03
N SER A 6 -2.71 -2.62 -1.07
CA SER A 6 -2.60 -3.54 -2.20
C SER A 6 -1.27 -4.27 -2.13
N TYR A 7 -1.28 -5.59 -2.28
CA TYR A 7 -0.07 -6.39 -2.23
C TYR A 7 -0.25 -7.71 -2.98
N ALA A 8 0.86 -8.33 -3.38
CA ALA A 8 0.87 -9.66 -3.97
C ALA A 8 0.94 -10.73 -2.87
N ASP A 9 0.32 -11.88 -3.08
CA ASP A 9 0.30 -12.96 -2.09
C ASP A 9 1.71 -13.39 -1.64
N GLN A 10 2.68 -13.34 -2.55
CA GLN A 10 4.06 -13.67 -2.26
C GLN A 10 4.69 -12.71 -1.25
N ASP A 11 4.11 -11.54 -1.06
CA ASP A 11 4.63 -10.49 -0.18
C ASP A 11 3.90 -10.40 1.16
N THR A 12 3.16 -11.43 1.54
CA THR A 12 2.36 -11.46 2.77
C THR A 12 3.20 -11.17 4.02
N SER A 13 4.46 -11.63 4.08
CA SER A 13 5.33 -11.37 5.23
C SER A 13 5.61 -9.87 5.41
N TYR A 14 5.76 -9.14 4.31
CA TYR A 14 5.94 -7.69 4.35
C TYR A 14 4.66 -6.99 4.83
N LEU A 15 3.50 -7.48 4.39
CA LEU A 15 2.22 -6.95 4.86
C LEU A 15 2.10 -7.09 6.38
N THR A 16 2.48 -8.25 6.92
CA THR A 16 2.44 -8.50 8.37
C THR A 16 3.30 -7.49 9.12
N GLU A 17 4.49 -7.23 8.62
CA GLU A 17 5.41 -6.25 9.22
C GLU A 17 4.82 -4.83 9.18
N LEU A 18 4.21 -4.46 8.06
CA LEU A 18 3.58 -3.14 7.91
C LEU A 18 2.38 -2.99 8.84
N THR A 19 1.48 -3.97 8.86
CA THR A 19 0.25 -3.87 9.65
C THR A 19 0.51 -3.83 11.14
N ALA A 20 1.56 -4.51 11.61
CA ALA A 20 1.97 -4.41 13.02
C ALA A 20 2.29 -2.97 13.39
N ARG A 21 2.99 -2.27 12.51
CA ARG A 21 3.38 -0.88 12.75
C ARG A 21 2.24 0.10 12.58
N LEU A 22 1.33 -0.17 11.63
CA LEU A 22 0.12 0.64 11.47
C LEU A 22 -0.78 0.51 12.69
N THR A 23 -0.89 -0.68 13.26
CA THR A 23 -1.66 -0.91 14.49
C THR A 23 -1.10 -0.06 15.64
N ALA A 24 0.22 0.02 15.75
CA ALA A 24 0.85 0.88 16.76
C ALA A 24 0.52 2.36 16.50
N LEU A 25 0.54 2.79 15.25
CA LEU A 25 0.24 4.17 14.89
C LEU A 25 -1.21 4.54 15.18
N GLN A 26 -2.14 3.58 15.11
CA GLN A 26 -3.56 3.81 15.42
C GLN A 26 -3.79 4.28 16.86
N ARG A 27 -2.83 4.05 17.75
CA ARG A 27 -2.91 4.54 19.12
C ARG A 27 -2.74 6.06 19.20
N ALA A 28 -2.04 6.63 18.22
CA ALA A 28 -1.74 8.06 18.19
C ALA A 28 -2.61 8.84 17.19
N LYS A 29 -3.05 8.19 16.14
CA LYS A 29 -3.82 8.83 15.07
C LYS A 29 -5.07 8.01 14.73
N SER A 30 -6.13 8.71 14.34
CA SER A 30 -7.41 8.07 14.02
C SER A 30 -7.48 7.71 12.54
N PHE A 31 -7.44 6.41 12.24
CA PHE A 31 -7.61 5.89 10.89
C PHE A 31 -7.94 4.40 10.93
N THR A 32 -8.44 3.89 9.82
CA THR A 32 -8.62 2.45 9.63
C THR A 32 -7.78 2.00 8.44
N PHE A 33 -7.39 0.72 8.41
CA PHE A 33 -6.74 0.15 7.24
C PHE A 33 -7.36 -1.19 6.88
N TRP A 34 -7.31 -1.53 5.60
CA TRP A 34 -7.90 -2.75 5.08
C TRP A 34 -7.01 -3.37 4.02
N SER A 35 -6.93 -4.69 4.01
CA SER A 35 -6.29 -5.46 2.95
C SER A 35 -7.13 -6.72 2.69
N LYS A 36 -6.82 -7.44 1.63
CA LYS A 36 -7.57 -8.68 1.31
C LYS A 36 -7.46 -9.76 2.39
N GLN A 37 -6.50 -9.65 3.32
CA GLN A 37 -6.44 -10.54 4.47
C GLN A 37 -7.64 -10.39 5.41
N ASN A 38 -8.34 -9.27 5.34
CA ASN A 38 -9.53 -9.02 6.14
C ASN A 38 -10.78 -9.70 5.60
N LEU A 39 -10.69 -10.30 4.39
CA LEU A 39 -11.79 -11.06 3.81
C LEU A 39 -11.99 -12.36 4.55
N THR A 40 -13.27 -12.75 4.74
CA THR A 40 -13.63 -14.02 5.38
C THR A 40 -14.33 -14.93 4.37
N GLY A 41 -14.38 -16.22 4.66
CA GLY A 41 -15.08 -17.18 3.81
C GLY A 41 -16.54 -16.78 3.62
N GLY A 42 -17.02 -16.83 2.37
CA GLY A 42 -18.36 -16.41 2.03
C GLY A 42 -18.51 -14.96 1.63
N ASP A 43 -17.46 -14.15 1.80
CA ASP A 43 -17.48 -12.77 1.36
C ASP A 43 -17.49 -12.67 -0.17
N ARG A 44 -18.18 -11.66 -0.68
CA ARG A 44 -18.08 -11.28 -2.09
C ARG A 44 -16.83 -10.43 -2.25
N TRP A 45 -15.69 -11.09 -2.38
CA TRP A 45 -14.39 -10.41 -2.31
C TRP A 45 -14.23 -9.31 -3.37
N GLU A 46 -14.76 -9.51 -4.57
CA GLU A 46 -14.67 -8.51 -5.64
C GLU A 46 -15.40 -7.22 -5.27
N THR A 47 -16.62 -7.36 -4.75
CA THR A 47 -17.44 -6.22 -4.34
C THR A 47 -16.82 -5.48 -3.17
N ILE A 48 -16.39 -6.22 -2.15
CA ILE A 48 -15.80 -5.62 -0.94
C ILE A 48 -14.50 -4.92 -1.28
N THR A 49 -13.63 -5.56 -2.06
CA THR A 49 -12.36 -4.98 -2.48
C THR A 49 -12.59 -3.68 -3.25
N HIS A 50 -13.53 -3.69 -4.19
CA HIS A 50 -13.85 -2.52 -4.97
C HIS A 50 -14.35 -1.37 -4.10
N GLU A 51 -15.23 -1.65 -3.16
CA GLU A 51 -15.74 -0.64 -2.23
C GLU A 51 -14.63 -0.04 -1.38
N LYS A 52 -13.76 -0.88 -0.82
CA LYS A 52 -12.66 -0.42 0.02
C LYS A 52 -11.66 0.43 -0.77
N LEU A 53 -11.36 0.02 -1.99
CA LEU A 53 -10.46 0.79 -2.87
C LEU A 53 -11.08 2.12 -3.26
N THR A 54 -12.34 2.12 -3.67
CA THR A 54 -13.04 3.34 -4.09
C THR A 54 -13.15 4.36 -2.96
N ASN A 55 -13.34 3.91 -1.73
CA ASN A 55 -13.52 4.78 -0.57
C ASN A 55 -12.23 5.10 0.18
N ALA A 56 -11.09 4.64 -0.32
CA ALA A 56 -9.82 4.87 0.35
C ALA A 56 -9.37 6.33 0.22
N ASP A 57 -8.88 6.88 1.31
CA ASP A 57 -8.24 8.20 1.33
C ASP A 57 -6.76 8.06 1.00
N ILE A 58 -6.14 6.98 1.45
CA ILE A 58 -4.75 6.65 1.18
C ILE A 58 -4.70 5.22 0.66
N ILE A 59 -3.95 5.01 -0.42
CA ILE A 59 -3.73 3.68 -0.97
C ILE A 59 -2.24 3.38 -0.88
N LEU A 60 -1.91 2.35 -0.10
CA LEU A 60 -0.54 1.87 0.00
C LEU A 60 -0.37 0.70 -0.97
N ILE A 61 0.64 0.77 -1.81
CA ILE A 61 0.93 -0.30 -2.76
C ILE A 61 2.29 -0.89 -2.39
N LEU A 62 2.29 -2.16 -1.97
CA LEU A 62 3.51 -2.88 -1.69
C LEU A 62 4.08 -3.39 -3.02
N VAL A 63 5.25 -2.88 -3.39
CA VAL A 63 5.77 -3.03 -4.74
C VAL A 63 6.91 -4.05 -4.80
N SER A 64 6.75 -5.05 -5.66
CA SER A 64 7.77 -6.04 -6.00
C SER A 64 7.49 -6.51 -7.43
N ALA A 65 8.35 -7.38 -7.96
CA ALA A 65 8.10 -7.95 -9.28
C ALA A 65 6.77 -8.71 -9.32
N ASP A 66 6.40 -9.38 -8.23
CA ASP A 66 5.16 -10.14 -8.15
C ASP A 66 3.92 -9.25 -8.22
N THR A 67 4.02 -7.99 -7.83
CA THR A 67 2.92 -7.03 -7.91
C THR A 67 2.41 -6.88 -9.34
N PHE A 68 3.30 -6.90 -10.31
CA PHE A 68 2.96 -6.68 -11.71
C PHE A 68 2.70 -7.97 -12.48
N ALA A 69 2.88 -9.12 -11.84
CA ALA A 69 2.63 -10.42 -12.46
C ALA A 69 1.16 -10.83 -12.43
N SER A 70 0.33 -10.16 -11.64
CA SER A 70 -1.09 -10.46 -11.47
C SER A 70 -1.95 -9.44 -12.20
N ASP A 71 -2.89 -9.89 -13.03
CA ASP A 71 -3.84 -9.01 -13.72
C ASP A 71 -4.73 -8.29 -12.72
N LEU A 72 -5.10 -8.96 -11.64
CA LEU A 72 -5.94 -8.36 -10.59
C LEU A 72 -5.23 -7.20 -9.91
N ALA A 73 -3.97 -7.40 -9.52
CA ALA A 73 -3.18 -6.34 -8.91
C ALA A 73 -2.96 -5.19 -9.90
N HIS A 74 -2.74 -5.51 -11.19
CA HIS A 74 -2.59 -4.48 -12.21
C HIS A 74 -3.85 -3.59 -12.30
N ASN A 75 -5.03 -4.19 -12.25
CA ASN A 75 -6.29 -3.44 -12.31
C ASN A 75 -6.49 -2.57 -11.07
N GLU A 76 -6.12 -3.06 -9.89
CA GLU A 76 -6.17 -2.28 -8.65
C GLU A 76 -5.25 -1.06 -8.74
N ILE A 77 -4.04 -1.26 -9.24
CA ILE A 77 -3.06 -0.19 -9.37
C ILE A 77 -3.56 0.87 -10.38
N ALA A 78 -4.12 0.45 -11.50
CA ALA A 78 -4.65 1.38 -12.50
C ALA A 78 -5.77 2.24 -11.91
N GLN A 79 -6.68 1.64 -11.13
CA GLN A 79 -7.73 2.38 -10.46
C GLN A 79 -7.16 3.34 -9.41
N ALA A 80 -6.18 2.87 -8.64
CA ALA A 80 -5.54 3.70 -7.61
C ALA A 80 -4.90 4.95 -8.22
N VAL A 81 -4.15 4.78 -9.29
CA VAL A 81 -3.50 5.90 -9.98
C VAL A 81 -4.54 6.88 -10.53
N SER A 82 -5.65 6.37 -11.09
CA SER A 82 -6.75 7.19 -11.57
C SER A 82 -7.35 8.02 -10.42
N GLN A 83 -7.57 7.41 -9.25
CA GLN A 83 -8.09 8.11 -8.08
C GLN A 83 -7.12 9.17 -7.57
N ASN A 84 -5.82 8.92 -7.67
CA ASN A 84 -4.81 9.91 -7.30
C ASN A 84 -4.87 11.13 -8.23
N LYS A 85 -4.99 10.90 -9.53
CA LYS A 85 -5.07 11.98 -10.51
C LYS A 85 -6.30 12.85 -10.34
N SER A 86 -7.40 12.25 -9.90
CA SER A 86 -8.64 12.99 -9.65
C SER A 86 -8.66 13.71 -8.30
N GLY A 87 -7.64 13.51 -7.48
CA GLY A 87 -7.56 14.10 -6.14
C GLY A 87 -8.33 13.33 -5.08
N ARG A 88 -8.92 12.17 -5.42
CA ARG A 88 -9.73 11.37 -4.49
C ARG A 88 -8.87 10.67 -3.44
N SER A 89 -7.72 10.17 -3.84
CA SER A 89 -6.84 9.35 -2.96
C SER A 89 -5.39 9.75 -3.12
N ILE A 90 -4.62 9.58 -2.06
CA ILE A 90 -3.16 9.67 -2.10
C ILE A 90 -2.63 8.26 -2.27
N VAL A 91 -1.81 8.01 -3.28
CA VAL A 91 -1.23 6.70 -3.55
C VAL A 91 0.24 6.71 -3.16
N ILE A 92 0.63 5.83 -2.25
CA ILE A 92 2.00 5.75 -1.74
C ILE A 92 2.60 4.40 -2.10
N PRO A 93 3.50 4.33 -3.09
CA PRO A 93 4.25 3.10 -3.38
C PRO A 93 5.26 2.84 -2.27
N ILE A 94 5.37 1.59 -1.84
CA ILE A 94 6.37 1.14 -0.89
C ILE A 94 7.19 0.06 -1.57
N ILE A 95 8.47 0.31 -1.81
CA ILE A 95 9.32 -0.61 -2.55
C ILE A 95 9.84 -1.69 -1.62
N LEU A 96 9.38 -2.92 -1.82
CA LEU A 96 9.75 -4.07 -1.00
C LEU A 96 11.05 -4.71 -1.47
N ARG A 97 11.13 -4.95 -2.78
CA ARG A 97 12.28 -5.59 -3.43
C ARG A 97 12.55 -4.89 -4.74
N SER A 98 13.80 -4.88 -5.19
CA SER A 98 14.17 -4.29 -6.48
C SER A 98 13.31 -4.85 -7.61
N CYS A 99 12.75 -3.96 -8.41
CA CYS A 99 11.93 -4.33 -9.56
C CYS A 99 11.86 -3.14 -10.52
N LEU A 100 11.25 -3.37 -11.67
CA LEU A 100 11.15 -2.35 -12.72
C LEU A 100 9.91 -1.47 -12.58
N TRP A 101 9.55 -1.10 -11.34
CA TRP A 101 8.34 -0.32 -11.08
C TRP A 101 8.36 1.05 -11.77
N GLU A 102 9.54 1.61 -12.01
CA GLU A 102 9.69 2.90 -12.66
C GLU A 102 9.29 2.88 -14.14
N TYR A 103 9.17 1.69 -14.72
CA TYR A 103 8.67 1.50 -16.08
C TYR A 103 7.18 1.21 -16.12
N THR A 104 6.51 1.30 -14.98
CA THR A 104 5.08 1.03 -14.86
C THR A 104 4.30 2.33 -14.60
N ILE A 105 2.98 2.22 -14.55
CA ILE A 105 2.11 3.35 -14.26
C ILE A 105 2.39 3.97 -12.88
N LEU A 106 3.02 3.24 -11.97
CA LEU A 106 3.37 3.75 -10.65
C LEU A 106 4.37 4.90 -10.69
N LYS A 107 5.09 5.06 -11.79
CA LYS A 107 5.97 6.23 -11.96
C LYS A 107 5.19 7.54 -11.81
N GLU A 108 3.92 7.55 -12.19
CA GLU A 108 3.09 8.76 -12.14
C GLU A 108 2.78 9.21 -10.70
N VAL A 109 2.99 8.34 -9.72
CA VAL A 109 2.80 8.66 -8.29
C VAL A 109 4.09 8.53 -7.49
N SER A 110 5.24 8.51 -8.16
CA SER A 110 6.54 8.31 -7.53
C SER A 110 6.90 9.38 -6.49
N GLU A 111 6.32 10.57 -6.60
CA GLU A 111 6.56 11.65 -5.64
C GLU A 111 6.10 11.31 -4.22
N TYR A 112 5.18 10.36 -4.09
CA TYR A 112 4.68 9.92 -2.78
C TYR A 112 5.45 8.72 -2.22
N CYS A 113 6.40 8.17 -2.99
CA CYS A 113 7.18 7.03 -2.54
C CYS A 113 7.99 7.39 -1.29
N THR A 114 7.88 6.56 -0.25
CA THR A 114 8.52 6.84 1.04
C THR A 114 9.94 6.29 1.14
N ASN A 115 10.35 5.45 0.20
CA ASN A 115 11.69 4.83 0.25
C ASN A 115 12.30 4.70 -1.13
N ALA A 116 13.53 5.17 -1.27
CA ALA A 116 14.31 4.98 -2.50
C ALA A 116 15.02 3.62 -2.50
N ILE A 117 15.37 3.12 -1.31
CA ILE A 117 16.04 1.84 -1.14
C ILE A 117 15.01 0.78 -0.76
N PRO A 118 14.90 -0.34 -1.52
CA PRO A 118 13.94 -1.39 -1.17
C PRO A 118 14.15 -1.91 0.24
N ILE A 119 13.06 -2.24 0.92
CA ILE A 119 13.10 -2.74 2.30
C ILE A 119 13.98 -3.99 2.40
N GLY A 120 13.83 -4.91 1.43
CA GLY A 120 14.62 -6.14 1.41
C GLY A 120 16.12 -5.93 1.26
N SER A 121 16.54 -4.76 0.78
CA SER A 121 17.96 -4.43 0.59
C SER A 121 18.56 -3.69 1.78
N GLN A 122 17.77 -3.31 2.77
CA GLN A 122 18.25 -2.58 3.93
C GLN A 122 18.69 -3.54 5.04
N ALA A 123 19.82 -3.23 5.67
CA ALA A 123 20.37 -4.06 6.75
C ALA A 123 19.48 -4.04 8.00
N ASN A 124 18.91 -2.90 8.33
CA ASN A 124 18.02 -2.75 9.48
C ASN A 124 16.59 -2.55 9.02
N LYS A 125 15.81 -3.63 9.03
CA LYS A 125 14.43 -3.61 8.55
C LYS A 125 13.49 -2.83 9.48
N ASP A 126 13.75 -2.85 10.79
CA ASP A 126 12.95 -2.08 11.73
C ASP A 126 13.07 -0.58 11.46
N GLU A 127 14.30 -0.12 11.22
CA GLU A 127 14.53 1.29 10.88
C GLU A 127 13.89 1.64 9.52
N ALA A 128 14.00 0.75 8.54
CA ALA A 128 13.39 0.95 7.23
C ALA A 128 11.88 1.15 7.36
N TRP A 129 11.22 0.26 8.10
CA TRP A 129 9.77 0.37 8.31
C TRP A 129 9.39 1.60 9.12
N THR A 130 10.18 1.94 10.13
CA THR A 130 9.93 3.14 10.93
C THR A 130 9.92 4.38 10.06
N ASN A 131 10.90 4.51 9.17
CA ASN A 131 10.99 5.64 8.25
C ASN A 131 9.81 5.69 7.30
N ILE A 132 9.39 4.54 6.78
CA ILE A 132 8.24 4.45 5.88
C ILE A 132 6.95 4.87 6.58
N VAL A 133 6.71 4.34 7.76
CA VAL A 133 5.48 4.66 8.51
C VAL A 133 5.46 6.11 8.95
N GLN A 134 6.61 6.68 9.29
CA GLN A 134 6.71 8.12 9.56
C GLN A 134 6.32 8.93 8.31
N GLY A 135 6.75 8.49 7.14
CA GLY A 135 6.37 9.13 5.88
C GLY A 135 4.87 9.05 5.63
N ILE A 136 4.28 7.89 5.88
CA ILE A 136 2.83 7.69 5.74
C ILE A 136 2.06 8.57 6.71
N SER A 137 2.54 8.68 7.95
CA SER A 137 1.85 9.42 9.01
C SER A 137 1.64 10.89 8.66
N LYS A 138 2.49 11.45 7.82
CA LYS A 138 2.36 12.85 7.38
C LYS A 138 1.07 13.11 6.59
N TYR A 139 0.54 12.08 5.94
CA TYR A 139 -0.68 12.17 5.15
C TYR A 139 -1.92 11.81 5.95
N ILE A 140 -1.77 11.29 7.16
CA ILE A 140 -2.89 10.94 8.01
C ILE A 140 -3.29 12.16 8.83
N THR A 141 -4.46 12.70 8.53
CA THR A 141 -5.03 13.79 9.30
C THR A 141 -5.94 13.23 10.39
N LYS A 142 -6.01 13.92 11.49
CA LYS A 142 -6.86 13.46 12.58
C LYS A 142 -8.33 13.67 12.26
#